data_10a909ed68a8657951b121fb427ac8c6
#
_entry.id   10a909ed68a8657951b121fb427ac8c6
#
_cell.length_a   1.000
_cell.length_b   1.000
_cell.length_c   1.000
_cell.angle_alpha   90.00
_cell.angle_beta   90.00
_cell.angle_gamma   90.00
#
_symmetry.space_group_name_H-M   'P 1'
#
loop_
_entity.id
_entity.type
_entity.pdbx_description
1 polymer ?
#
loop_
_entity_poly.entity_id
_entity_poly.type
_entity_poly.pdbx_seq_one_letter_code
_entity_poly.pdbx_strand_id
1 'polypeptide(L)'
;MVFRGVDLRGLDVVIPRIGASITSYGLAVVEQLEMMGVPAVNRAQAIARSRDKLRCLQLLARSGLRIPRTVMARDASNVPRLVDEVGGLPAIVKLLRGTQGVGVMLASTLSELQGILDTFQGLGEDIVLQEFVAESRGQDLRALVVGGRVVGAMRRRARRGEFRSNLHRGGRGRPVTLEPAYVEAALRATSVVGLEVAGVDLLETRAGPTLLEVNSSPGFEGLERATGLDAAGAIVDRALALAEDREVATRRAL
;
A
#
# COMPACT_ATOMS: atom_id res chain seq x y z
N MET A 1 15.33 11.07 -23.17
CA MET A 1 14.62 11.92 -22.15
C MET A 1 15.64 12.88 -21.54
N VAL A 2 15.28 14.16 -21.41
CA VAL A 2 16.19 15.16 -20.81
C VAL A 2 15.46 15.88 -19.68
N PHE A 3 16.12 16.05 -18.55
CA PHE A 3 15.63 16.83 -17.43
C PHE A 3 16.67 17.87 -17.02
N ARG A 4 16.30 19.15 -17.06
CA ARG A 4 17.20 20.29 -16.75
C ARG A 4 18.54 20.21 -17.51
N GLY A 5 18.52 19.79 -18.80
CA GLY A 5 19.71 19.65 -19.61
C GLY A 5 20.51 18.34 -19.42
N VAL A 6 20.11 17.50 -18.48
CA VAL A 6 20.75 16.18 -18.23
C VAL A 6 20.04 15.10 -19.04
N ASP A 7 20.79 14.33 -19.81
CA ASP A 7 20.25 13.17 -20.54
C ASP A 7 20.09 11.98 -19.57
N LEU A 8 18.87 11.51 -19.45
CA LEU A 8 18.52 10.41 -18.54
C LEU A 8 18.76 9.01 -19.13
N ARG A 9 19.25 8.90 -20.37
CA ARG A 9 19.57 7.59 -20.98
C ARG A 9 20.78 6.92 -20.32
N GLY A 10 21.66 7.68 -19.67
CA GLY A 10 22.83 7.18 -18.97
C GLY A 10 22.59 6.73 -17.51
N LEU A 11 21.32 6.65 -17.07
CA LEU A 11 21.02 6.15 -15.74
C LEU A 11 21.08 4.63 -15.68
N ASP A 12 21.70 4.10 -14.63
CA ASP A 12 21.82 2.66 -14.40
C ASP A 12 20.55 2.09 -13.75
N VAL A 13 19.90 2.87 -12.88
CA VAL A 13 18.67 2.51 -12.18
C VAL A 13 17.94 3.76 -11.70
N VAL A 14 16.62 3.66 -11.48
CA VAL A 14 15.83 4.72 -10.85
C VAL A 14 15.03 4.20 -9.66
N ILE A 15 14.88 5.05 -8.65
CA ILE A 15 14.05 4.79 -7.47
C ILE A 15 12.85 5.76 -7.49
N PRO A 16 11.71 5.39 -8.07
CA PRO A 16 10.56 6.26 -8.15
C PRO A 16 9.93 6.49 -6.77
N ARG A 17 9.88 7.75 -6.33
CA ARG A 17 9.19 8.18 -5.11
C ARG A 17 8.01 9.07 -5.46
N ILE A 18 7.03 8.47 -6.17
CA ILE A 18 5.88 9.19 -6.75
C ILE A 18 4.87 9.52 -5.65
N GLY A 19 4.49 10.79 -5.52
CA GLY A 19 3.38 11.24 -4.67
C GLY A 19 2.02 10.89 -5.27
N ALA A 20 0.96 10.87 -4.43
CA ALA A 20 -0.38 10.53 -4.90
C ALA A 20 -0.95 11.53 -5.90
N SER A 21 -0.67 12.82 -5.72
CA SER A 21 -1.17 13.91 -6.58
C SER A 21 -0.63 13.89 -8.01
N ILE A 22 0.51 13.21 -8.25
CA ILE A 22 1.16 13.15 -9.56
C ILE A 22 1.25 11.72 -10.10
N THR A 23 0.40 10.81 -9.63
CA THR A 23 0.52 9.37 -9.96
C THR A 23 0.55 9.14 -11.47
N SER A 24 -0.41 9.66 -12.24
CA SER A 24 -0.49 9.43 -13.69
C SER A 24 0.74 9.96 -14.44
N TYR A 25 1.17 11.18 -14.12
CA TYR A 25 2.38 11.75 -14.73
C TYR A 25 3.65 10.99 -14.32
N GLY A 26 3.76 10.66 -13.03
CA GLY A 26 4.90 9.90 -12.52
C GLY A 26 5.01 8.51 -13.13
N LEU A 27 3.90 7.81 -13.34
CA LEU A 27 3.87 6.52 -14.03
C LEU A 27 4.37 6.65 -15.48
N ALA A 28 3.90 7.64 -16.23
CA ALA A 28 4.36 7.87 -17.60
C ALA A 28 5.87 8.13 -17.69
N VAL A 29 6.43 8.85 -16.69
CA VAL A 29 7.89 9.07 -16.62
C VAL A 29 8.64 7.76 -16.35
N VAL A 30 8.16 6.94 -15.39
CA VAL A 30 8.80 5.66 -15.08
C VAL A 30 8.70 4.70 -16.26
N GLU A 31 7.54 4.59 -16.90
CA GLU A 31 7.34 3.76 -18.11
C GLU A 31 8.29 4.19 -19.22
N GLN A 32 8.47 5.50 -19.45
CA GLN A 32 9.41 5.99 -20.45
C GLN A 32 10.85 5.58 -20.12
N LEU A 33 11.27 5.63 -18.86
CA LEU A 33 12.60 5.18 -18.43
C LEU A 33 12.76 3.68 -18.62
N GLU A 34 11.73 2.88 -18.28
CA GLU A 34 11.73 1.43 -18.52
C GLU A 34 11.84 1.09 -20.02
N MET A 35 11.12 1.81 -20.91
CA MET A 35 11.22 1.67 -22.37
C MET A 35 12.62 2.02 -22.87
N MET A 36 13.35 2.90 -22.20
CA MET A 36 14.74 3.22 -22.47
C MET A 36 15.72 2.20 -21.89
N GLY A 37 15.22 1.12 -21.29
CA GLY A 37 16.00 0.07 -20.67
C GLY A 37 16.53 0.40 -19.28
N VAL A 38 16.11 1.49 -18.63
CA VAL A 38 16.52 1.82 -17.26
C VAL A 38 15.64 1.06 -16.25
N PRO A 39 16.20 0.17 -15.42
CA PRO A 39 15.43 -0.54 -14.40
C PRO A 39 14.90 0.43 -13.34
N ALA A 40 13.71 0.13 -12.81
CA ALA A 40 13.04 0.94 -11.80
C ALA A 40 12.71 0.14 -10.53
N VAL A 41 12.97 0.71 -9.38
CA VAL A 41 12.58 0.21 -8.05
C VAL A 41 11.52 1.16 -7.44
N ASN A 42 10.24 0.93 -7.66
CA ASN A 42 9.49 -0.16 -8.30
C ASN A 42 9.19 0.15 -9.78
N ARG A 43 8.82 -0.89 -10.52
CA ARG A 43 8.35 -0.77 -11.90
C ARG A 43 7.00 -0.04 -11.97
N ALA A 44 6.77 0.68 -13.07
CA ALA A 44 5.56 1.47 -13.28
C ALA A 44 4.28 0.65 -13.12
N GLN A 45 4.20 -0.53 -13.72
CA GLN A 45 3.03 -1.40 -13.63
C GLN A 45 2.74 -1.85 -12.18
N ALA A 46 3.77 -2.16 -11.40
CA ALA A 46 3.61 -2.55 -9.99
C ALA A 46 3.15 -1.36 -9.13
N ILE A 47 3.68 -0.16 -9.40
CA ILE A 47 3.21 1.08 -8.76
C ILE A 47 1.73 1.31 -9.09
N ALA A 48 1.33 1.18 -10.37
CA ALA A 48 -0.05 1.36 -10.79
C ALA A 48 -1.01 0.38 -10.08
N ARG A 49 -0.65 -0.91 -9.97
CA ARG A 49 -1.42 -1.93 -9.24
C ARG A 49 -1.57 -1.59 -7.76
N SER A 50 -0.50 -1.13 -7.13
CA SER A 50 -0.50 -0.74 -5.71
C SER A 50 -1.33 0.51 -5.45
N ARG A 51 -1.33 1.47 -6.37
CA ARG A 51 -2.06 2.74 -6.25
C ARG A 51 -3.56 2.60 -6.45
N ASP A 52 -3.99 1.66 -7.25
CA ASP A 52 -5.38 1.29 -7.41
C ASP A 52 -5.78 0.34 -6.27
N LYS A 53 -6.41 0.90 -5.24
CA LYS A 53 -6.80 0.15 -4.02
C LYS A 53 -7.67 -1.05 -4.33
N LEU A 54 -8.65 -0.89 -5.24
CA LEU A 54 -9.54 -1.97 -5.60
C LEU A 54 -8.79 -3.09 -6.32
N ARG A 55 -8.01 -2.75 -7.32
CA ARG A 55 -7.19 -3.70 -8.07
C ARG A 55 -6.18 -4.42 -7.18
N CYS A 56 -5.55 -3.71 -6.26
CA CYS A 56 -4.64 -4.30 -5.29
C CYS A 56 -5.36 -5.35 -4.44
N LEU A 57 -6.50 -5.01 -3.84
CA LEU A 57 -7.30 -5.93 -3.03
C LEU A 57 -7.79 -7.16 -3.85
N GLN A 58 -8.23 -6.95 -5.10
CA GLN A 58 -8.62 -8.04 -5.99
C GLN A 58 -7.46 -9.02 -6.26
N LEU A 59 -6.26 -8.51 -6.51
CA LEU A 59 -5.05 -9.34 -6.72
C LEU A 59 -4.71 -10.14 -5.46
N LEU A 60 -4.75 -9.52 -4.29
CA LEU A 60 -4.49 -10.17 -3.01
C LEU A 60 -5.51 -11.28 -2.73
N ALA A 61 -6.81 -10.98 -2.86
CA ALA A 61 -7.89 -11.93 -2.65
C ALA A 61 -7.80 -13.12 -3.61
N ARG A 62 -7.59 -12.87 -4.91
CA ARG A 62 -7.41 -13.92 -5.93
C ARG A 62 -6.23 -14.84 -5.62
N SER A 63 -5.21 -14.33 -4.95
CA SER A 63 -4.02 -15.11 -4.56
C SER A 63 -4.22 -15.86 -3.24
N GLY A 64 -5.43 -15.91 -2.69
CA GLY A 64 -5.76 -16.60 -1.45
C GLY A 64 -5.22 -15.89 -0.19
N LEU A 65 -4.80 -14.64 -0.31
CA LEU A 65 -4.39 -13.83 0.83
C LEU A 65 -5.63 -13.23 1.51
N ARG A 66 -5.65 -13.29 2.83
CA ARG A 66 -6.77 -12.76 3.60
C ARG A 66 -6.77 -11.23 3.57
N ILE A 67 -7.91 -10.67 3.20
CA ILE A 67 -8.23 -9.23 3.29
C ILE A 67 -9.54 -9.07 4.08
N PRO A 68 -9.83 -7.90 4.66
CA PRO A 68 -11.15 -7.63 5.22
C PRO A 68 -12.21 -7.73 4.12
N ARG A 69 -13.41 -8.19 4.45
CA ARG A 69 -14.52 -8.22 3.48
C ARG A 69 -14.71 -6.83 2.89
N THR A 70 -14.79 -6.76 1.58
CA THR A 70 -14.74 -5.48 0.84
C THR A 70 -15.74 -5.50 -0.30
N VAL A 71 -16.55 -4.46 -0.39
CA VAL A 71 -17.53 -4.25 -1.45
C VAL A 71 -17.27 -2.88 -2.09
N MET A 72 -17.33 -2.83 -3.41
CA MET A 72 -17.36 -1.56 -4.13
C MET A 72 -18.82 -1.10 -4.22
N ALA A 73 -19.11 0.09 -3.76
CA ALA A 73 -20.41 0.69 -3.84
C ALA A 73 -20.38 1.93 -4.76
N ARG A 74 -21.08 1.83 -5.87
CA ARG A 74 -21.31 2.94 -6.80
C ARG A 74 -22.73 3.48 -6.68
N ASP A 75 -23.63 2.67 -6.13
CA ASP A 75 -25.02 2.97 -5.90
C ASP A 75 -25.37 2.71 -4.44
N ALA A 76 -25.92 3.71 -3.78
CA ALA A 76 -26.36 3.67 -2.38
C ALA A 76 -27.81 3.20 -2.22
N SER A 77 -28.45 2.63 -3.25
CA SER A 77 -29.87 2.26 -3.22
C SER A 77 -30.22 1.15 -2.23
N ASN A 78 -29.24 0.33 -1.80
CA ASN A 78 -29.47 -0.75 -0.86
C ASN A 78 -28.36 -0.87 0.19
N VAL A 79 -28.27 0.13 1.07
CA VAL A 79 -27.27 0.19 2.15
C VAL A 79 -27.32 -1.02 3.08
N PRO A 80 -28.50 -1.55 3.52
CA PRO A 80 -28.53 -2.74 4.37
C PRO A 80 -27.81 -3.92 3.75
N ARG A 81 -28.00 -4.19 2.45
CA ARG A 81 -27.30 -5.28 1.75
C ARG A 81 -25.78 -5.06 1.72
N LEU A 82 -25.33 -3.83 1.46
CA LEU A 82 -23.89 -3.52 1.47
C LEU A 82 -23.28 -3.78 2.84
N VAL A 83 -24.01 -3.47 3.91
CA VAL A 83 -23.59 -3.73 5.29
C VAL A 83 -23.48 -5.23 5.57
N ASP A 84 -24.46 -6.03 5.13
CA ASP A 84 -24.45 -7.48 5.29
C ASP A 84 -23.24 -8.12 4.57
N GLU A 85 -22.93 -7.66 3.36
CA GLU A 85 -21.78 -8.15 2.57
C GLU A 85 -20.43 -7.90 3.27
N VAL A 86 -20.29 -6.83 4.05
CA VAL A 86 -19.06 -6.55 4.82
C VAL A 86 -19.13 -7.06 6.26
N GLY A 87 -20.21 -7.71 6.65
CA GLY A 87 -20.38 -8.38 7.94
C GLY A 87 -20.88 -7.51 9.06
N GLY A 88 -21.60 -6.46 8.74
CA GLY A 88 -22.28 -5.63 9.71
C GLY A 88 -21.59 -4.30 9.98
N LEU A 89 -22.18 -3.56 10.91
CA LEU A 89 -21.64 -2.31 11.44
C LEU A 89 -20.88 -2.57 12.75
N PRO A 90 -19.89 -1.74 13.08
CA PRO A 90 -19.39 -0.62 12.28
C PRO A 90 -18.64 -1.07 11.02
N ALA A 91 -18.65 -0.24 9.98
CA ALA A 91 -17.97 -0.48 8.72
C ALA A 91 -17.05 0.68 8.33
N ILE A 92 -16.02 0.39 7.54
CA ILE A 92 -15.07 1.39 7.05
C ILE A 92 -15.47 1.81 5.63
N VAL A 93 -15.64 3.11 5.42
CA VAL A 93 -15.78 3.70 4.09
C VAL A 93 -14.45 4.27 3.65
N LYS A 94 -14.00 3.94 2.45
CA LYS A 94 -12.75 4.43 1.87
C LYS A 94 -13.00 5.02 0.48
N LEU A 95 -12.49 6.22 0.23
CA LEU A 95 -12.36 6.73 -1.12
C LEU A 95 -11.32 5.92 -1.88
N LEU A 96 -11.60 5.59 -3.15
CA LEU A 96 -10.62 4.92 -4.01
C LEU A 96 -9.40 5.81 -4.24
N ARG A 97 -9.61 7.13 -4.36
CA ARG A 97 -8.55 8.14 -4.49
C ARG A 97 -8.31 8.80 -3.14
N GLY A 98 -7.28 8.39 -2.42
CA GLY A 98 -6.91 8.98 -1.12
C GLY A 98 -5.66 8.32 -0.56
N THR A 99 -4.88 9.08 0.23
CA THR A 99 -3.64 8.61 0.86
C THR A 99 -3.58 9.04 2.32
N GLN A 100 -2.72 8.40 3.11
CA GLN A 100 -2.44 8.76 4.51
C GLN A 100 -3.69 8.79 5.42
N GLY A 101 -4.70 7.96 5.10
CA GLY A 101 -5.96 7.91 5.85
C GLY A 101 -6.91 9.09 5.57
N VAL A 102 -6.63 9.91 4.55
CA VAL A 102 -7.61 10.87 4.02
C VAL A 102 -8.67 10.10 3.24
N GLY A 103 -9.95 10.43 3.48
CA GLY A 103 -11.10 9.72 2.86
C GLY A 103 -11.32 8.32 3.44
N VAL A 104 -10.87 8.04 4.68
CA VAL A 104 -11.20 6.83 5.45
C VAL A 104 -12.09 7.23 6.62
N MET A 105 -13.29 6.70 6.67
CA MET A 105 -14.31 7.02 7.68
C MET A 105 -14.87 5.74 8.30
N LEU A 106 -15.28 5.83 9.55
CA LEU A 106 -15.99 4.78 10.25
C LEU A 106 -17.49 5.16 10.29
N ALA A 107 -18.35 4.27 9.84
CA ALA A 107 -19.79 4.38 9.97
C ALA A 107 -20.24 3.37 11.03
N SER A 108 -20.87 3.86 12.09
CA SER A 108 -21.33 3.02 13.22
C SER A 108 -22.83 2.72 13.13
N THR A 109 -23.58 3.52 12.35
CA THR A 109 -25.01 3.37 12.13
C THR A 109 -25.37 3.39 10.65
N LEU A 110 -26.53 2.84 10.28
CA LEU A 110 -27.02 2.91 8.90
C LEU A 110 -27.22 4.36 8.43
N SER A 111 -27.71 5.23 9.31
CA SER A 111 -27.91 6.64 8.98
C SER A 111 -26.58 7.36 8.67
N GLU A 112 -25.53 7.12 9.49
CA GLU A 112 -24.19 7.65 9.21
C GLU A 112 -23.66 7.15 7.87
N LEU A 113 -23.80 5.84 7.63
CA LEU A 113 -23.34 5.25 6.37
C LEU A 113 -24.07 5.84 5.19
N GLN A 114 -25.42 5.95 5.24
CA GLN A 114 -26.22 6.55 4.18
C GLN A 114 -25.77 7.98 3.88
N GLY A 115 -25.60 8.82 4.93
CA GLY A 115 -25.15 10.22 4.73
C GLY A 115 -23.76 10.31 4.10
N ILE A 116 -22.83 9.40 4.45
CA ILE A 116 -21.51 9.33 3.82
C ILE A 116 -21.64 8.94 2.34
N LEU A 117 -22.45 7.91 2.03
CA LEU A 117 -22.66 7.43 0.68
C LEU A 117 -23.29 8.51 -0.21
N ASP A 118 -24.35 9.15 0.25
CA ASP A 118 -25.04 10.23 -0.48
C ASP A 118 -24.10 11.39 -0.78
N THR A 119 -23.25 11.74 0.18
CA THR A 119 -22.25 12.82 0.01
C THR A 119 -21.25 12.48 -1.10
N PHE A 120 -20.68 11.28 -1.10
CA PHE A 120 -19.68 10.91 -2.10
C PHE A 120 -20.28 10.60 -3.46
N GLN A 121 -21.49 10.04 -3.50
CA GLN A 121 -22.23 9.88 -4.75
C GLN A 121 -22.54 11.23 -5.39
N GLY A 122 -22.95 12.22 -4.59
CA GLY A 122 -23.15 13.60 -5.06
C GLY A 122 -21.90 14.27 -5.62
N LEU A 123 -20.71 13.84 -5.17
CA LEU A 123 -19.41 14.29 -5.66
C LEU A 123 -18.88 13.45 -6.85
N GLY A 124 -19.58 12.40 -7.26
CA GLY A 124 -19.14 11.49 -8.32
C GLY A 124 -17.94 10.61 -7.93
N GLU A 125 -17.70 10.43 -6.64
CA GLU A 125 -16.56 9.63 -6.14
C GLU A 125 -16.96 8.17 -5.93
N ASP A 126 -16.12 7.27 -6.46
CA ASP A 126 -16.25 5.84 -6.19
C ASP A 126 -15.69 5.49 -4.81
N ILE A 127 -16.43 4.67 -4.08
CA ILE A 127 -16.09 4.28 -2.71
C ILE A 127 -15.97 2.77 -2.56
N VAL A 128 -15.24 2.38 -1.53
CA VAL A 128 -15.15 1.02 -1.02
C VAL A 128 -15.70 0.99 0.39
N LEU A 129 -16.66 0.10 0.62
CA LEU A 129 -17.10 -0.30 1.95
C LEU A 129 -16.34 -1.54 2.38
N GLN A 130 -15.81 -1.52 3.60
CA GLN A 130 -14.95 -2.58 4.11
C GLN A 130 -15.29 -2.94 5.54
N GLU A 131 -15.17 -4.21 5.88
CA GLU A 131 -15.28 -4.75 7.23
C GLU A 131 -14.40 -3.96 8.21
N PHE A 132 -14.96 -3.58 9.35
CA PHE A 132 -14.19 -3.08 10.48
C PHE A 132 -13.70 -4.24 11.32
N VAL A 133 -12.42 -4.55 11.22
CA VAL A 133 -11.78 -5.62 11.98
C VAL A 133 -11.59 -5.20 13.44
N ALA A 134 -12.59 -5.46 14.27
CA ALA A 134 -12.63 -4.98 15.65
C ALA A 134 -11.48 -5.51 16.53
N GLU A 135 -10.95 -6.69 16.21
CA GLU A 135 -9.83 -7.32 16.94
C GLU A 135 -8.58 -6.44 16.91
N SER A 136 -8.34 -5.76 15.80
CA SER A 136 -7.15 -4.90 15.59
C SER A 136 -7.41 -3.42 15.87
N ARG A 137 -8.49 -3.09 16.54
CA ARG A 137 -8.95 -1.71 16.79
C ARG A 137 -7.79 -0.73 17.09
N GLY A 138 -7.56 0.21 16.18
CA GLY A 138 -6.55 1.25 16.34
C GLY A 138 -5.10 0.76 16.31
N GLN A 139 -4.84 -0.47 15.87
CA GLN A 139 -3.50 -1.04 15.72
C GLN A 139 -3.35 -1.74 14.38
N ASP A 140 -2.17 -1.67 13.84
CA ASP A 140 -1.73 -2.47 12.71
C ASP A 140 -0.22 -2.76 12.77
N LEU A 141 0.21 -3.68 11.93
CA LEU A 141 1.61 -3.97 11.68
C LEU A 141 1.99 -3.39 10.32
N ARG A 142 3.10 -2.67 10.27
CA ARG A 142 3.73 -2.28 9.01
C ARG A 142 5.03 -3.02 8.84
N ALA A 143 5.11 -3.86 7.81
CA ALA A 143 6.34 -4.47 7.34
C ALA A 143 6.92 -3.66 6.18
N LEU A 144 8.23 -3.44 6.19
CA LEU A 144 8.97 -2.97 5.01
C LEU A 144 9.60 -4.18 4.33
N VAL A 145 9.21 -4.41 3.09
CA VAL A 145 9.77 -5.46 2.23
C VAL A 145 10.67 -4.81 1.19
N VAL A 146 11.88 -5.33 1.03
CA VAL A 146 12.85 -4.89 0.02
C VAL A 146 13.52 -6.11 -0.59
N GLY A 147 13.47 -6.25 -1.92
CA GLY A 147 14.13 -7.33 -2.65
C GLY A 147 13.73 -8.73 -2.14
N GLY A 148 12.44 -8.94 -1.88
CA GLY A 148 11.91 -10.22 -1.40
C GLY A 148 12.25 -10.57 0.06
N ARG A 149 12.66 -9.62 0.89
CA ARG A 149 12.96 -9.81 2.32
C ARG A 149 12.24 -8.75 3.16
N VAL A 150 11.73 -9.13 4.32
CA VAL A 150 11.27 -8.17 5.34
C VAL A 150 12.50 -7.60 6.04
N VAL A 151 12.81 -6.32 5.79
CA VAL A 151 13.97 -5.63 6.37
C VAL A 151 13.66 -5.04 7.74
N GLY A 152 12.39 -4.80 8.05
CA GLY A 152 11.97 -4.35 9.36
C GLY A 152 10.47 -4.27 9.48
N ALA A 153 9.99 -4.25 10.72
CA ALA A 153 8.57 -4.10 11.01
C ALA A 153 8.34 -3.27 12.26
N MET A 154 7.20 -2.59 12.29
CA MET A 154 6.72 -1.86 13.45
C MET A 154 5.24 -2.10 13.68
N ARG A 155 4.84 -2.13 14.94
CA ARG A 155 3.44 -2.02 15.35
C ARG A 155 3.09 -0.54 15.47
N ARG A 156 2.06 -0.11 14.74
CA ARG A 156 1.52 1.25 14.84
C ARG A 156 0.28 1.23 15.72
N ARG A 157 0.16 2.22 16.57
CA ARG A 157 -1.01 2.40 17.46
C ARG A 157 -1.56 3.80 17.29
N ALA A 158 -2.86 3.89 17.04
CA ALA A 158 -3.61 5.14 16.97
C ALA A 158 -3.60 5.90 18.29
N ARG A 159 -3.86 7.20 18.24
CA ARG A 159 -4.18 8.00 19.43
C ARG A 159 -5.51 7.55 20.03
N ARG A 160 -5.67 7.82 21.31
CA ARG A 160 -6.96 7.55 22.00
C ARG A 160 -8.11 8.25 21.28
N GLY A 161 -9.17 7.51 20.94
CA GLY A 161 -10.33 8.02 20.21
C GLY A 161 -10.19 8.03 18.68
N GLU A 162 -9.03 7.63 18.15
CA GLU A 162 -8.80 7.46 16.71
C GLU A 162 -8.71 5.96 16.38
N PHE A 163 -9.26 5.54 15.25
CA PHE A 163 -9.17 4.15 14.78
C PHE A 163 -8.06 3.94 13.75
N ARG A 164 -7.57 5.03 13.13
CA ARG A 164 -6.49 5.00 12.12
C ARG A 164 -5.13 5.09 12.82
N SER A 165 -4.29 4.09 12.63
CA SER A 165 -2.96 3.95 13.25
C SER A 165 -1.84 4.75 12.56
N ASN A 166 -2.15 5.50 11.49
CA ASN A 166 -1.18 6.25 10.70
C ASN A 166 -0.33 7.21 11.55
N LEU A 167 1.01 7.14 11.41
CA LEU A 167 1.93 7.99 12.17
C LEU A 167 1.72 9.48 11.92
N HIS A 168 1.41 9.88 10.67
CA HIS A 168 1.10 11.27 10.31
C HIS A 168 -0.14 11.85 11.03
N ARG A 169 -0.98 10.98 11.61
CA ARG A 169 -2.13 11.36 12.45
C ARG A 169 -1.82 11.30 13.95
N GLY A 170 -0.53 11.26 14.30
CA GLY A 170 -0.06 11.21 15.68
C GLY A 170 -0.10 9.80 16.29
N GLY A 171 -0.21 8.76 15.48
CA GLY A 171 0.03 7.39 15.89
C GLY A 171 1.46 7.18 16.38
N ARG A 172 1.68 6.13 17.17
CA ARG A 172 3.00 5.75 17.69
C ARG A 172 3.44 4.43 17.07
N GLY A 173 4.69 4.38 16.61
CA GLY A 173 5.36 3.17 16.14
C GLY A 173 6.22 2.55 17.24
N ARG A 174 6.22 1.22 17.35
CA ARG A 174 7.16 0.44 18.17
C ARG A 174 7.73 -0.69 17.33
N PRO A 175 9.00 -1.06 17.50
CA PRO A 175 9.58 -2.18 16.78
C PRO A 175 8.83 -3.48 17.13
N VAL A 176 8.73 -4.38 16.17
CA VAL A 176 8.14 -5.70 16.38
C VAL A 176 8.86 -6.73 15.53
N THR A 177 9.06 -7.93 16.09
CA THR A 177 9.45 -9.11 15.31
C THR A 177 8.17 -9.78 14.83
N LEU A 178 8.03 -9.93 13.51
CA LEU A 178 6.86 -10.58 12.93
C LEU A 178 6.95 -12.10 13.08
N GLU A 179 5.83 -12.72 13.40
CA GLU A 179 5.69 -14.17 13.33
C GLU A 179 5.79 -14.66 11.87
N PRO A 180 6.22 -15.91 11.63
CA PRO A 180 6.45 -16.44 10.28
C PRO A 180 5.26 -16.26 9.34
N ALA A 181 4.02 -16.44 9.81
CA ALA A 181 2.82 -16.26 9.00
C ALA A 181 2.64 -14.81 8.48
N TYR A 182 3.03 -13.81 9.30
CA TYR A 182 2.97 -12.39 8.89
C TYR A 182 4.09 -12.04 7.93
N VAL A 183 5.27 -12.61 8.10
CA VAL A 183 6.38 -12.47 7.14
C VAL A 183 5.97 -13.05 5.80
N GLU A 184 5.45 -14.27 5.77
CA GLU A 184 4.99 -14.92 4.54
C GLU A 184 3.90 -14.10 3.85
N ALA A 185 2.89 -13.64 4.59
CA ALA A 185 1.82 -12.82 4.05
C ALA A 185 2.35 -11.51 3.42
N ALA A 186 3.30 -10.84 4.08
CA ALA A 186 3.92 -9.61 3.57
C ALA A 186 4.72 -9.86 2.28
N LEU A 187 5.52 -10.93 2.24
CA LEU A 187 6.32 -11.31 1.07
C LEU A 187 5.43 -11.69 -0.12
N ARG A 188 4.42 -12.54 0.11
CA ARG A 188 3.46 -12.94 -0.93
C ARG A 188 2.67 -11.75 -1.46
N ALA A 189 2.20 -10.85 -0.59
CA ALA A 189 1.49 -9.65 -1.00
C ALA A 189 2.36 -8.76 -1.90
N THR A 190 3.61 -8.54 -1.52
CA THR A 190 4.58 -7.77 -2.29
C THR A 190 4.83 -8.39 -3.67
N SER A 191 5.04 -9.71 -3.71
CA SER A 191 5.26 -10.49 -4.96
C SER A 191 4.04 -10.44 -5.87
N VAL A 192 2.81 -10.62 -5.34
CA VAL A 192 1.55 -10.61 -6.11
C VAL A 192 1.32 -9.25 -6.78
N VAL A 193 1.65 -8.16 -6.10
CA VAL A 193 1.58 -6.80 -6.68
C VAL A 193 2.73 -6.56 -7.66
N GLY A 194 3.86 -7.25 -7.50
CA GLY A 194 5.06 -7.15 -8.32
C GLY A 194 6.02 -6.05 -7.87
N LEU A 195 6.04 -5.73 -6.59
CA LEU A 195 6.89 -4.66 -6.02
C LEU A 195 8.24 -5.21 -5.56
N GLU A 196 9.30 -4.42 -5.76
CA GLU A 196 10.63 -4.63 -5.19
C GLU A 196 10.75 -4.02 -3.80
N VAL A 197 10.09 -2.88 -3.60
CA VAL A 197 10.01 -2.17 -2.32
C VAL A 197 8.55 -1.94 -1.97
N ALA A 198 8.12 -2.42 -0.82
CA ALA A 198 6.74 -2.29 -0.36
C ALA A 198 6.64 -2.01 1.14
N GLY A 199 5.72 -1.14 1.51
CA GLY A 199 5.19 -1.07 2.86
C GLY A 199 3.90 -1.85 2.94
N VAL A 200 3.90 -2.97 3.66
CA VAL A 200 2.72 -3.84 3.80
C VAL A 200 2.07 -3.60 5.14
N ASP A 201 0.80 -3.25 5.12
CA ASP A 201 -0.01 -3.02 6.31
C ASP A 201 -0.89 -4.25 6.58
N LEU A 202 -0.75 -4.82 7.79
CA LEU A 202 -1.45 -6.02 8.22
C LEU A 202 -2.18 -5.78 9.53
N LEU A 203 -3.34 -6.40 9.67
CA LEU A 203 -4.06 -6.51 10.93
C LEU A 203 -3.75 -7.85 11.60
N GLU A 204 -3.64 -7.82 12.91
CA GLU A 204 -3.55 -9.02 13.74
C GLU A 204 -4.97 -9.49 14.07
N THR A 205 -5.33 -10.70 13.64
CA THR A 205 -6.63 -11.31 13.93
C THR A 205 -6.45 -12.74 14.42
N ARG A 206 -7.46 -13.29 15.12
CA ARG A 206 -7.46 -14.71 15.54
C ARG A 206 -7.32 -15.68 14.38
N ALA A 207 -7.73 -15.26 13.20
CA ALA A 207 -7.63 -16.07 11.98
C ALA A 207 -6.28 -15.88 11.25
N GLY A 208 -5.33 -15.14 11.83
CA GLY A 208 -4.02 -14.86 11.27
C GLY A 208 -3.91 -13.51 10.58
N PRO A 209 -2.85 -13.29 9.79
CA PRO A 209 -2.58 -12.01 9.14
C PRO A 209 -3.69 -11.64 8.15
N THR A 210 -4.19 -10.41 8.26
CA THR A 210 -5.18 -9.84 7.36
C THR A 210 -4.62 -8.58 6.72
N LEU A 211 -4.47 -8.57 5.39
CA LEU A 211 -3.83 -7.50 4.63
C LEU A 211 -4.78 -6.30 4.46
N LEU A 212 -4.29 -5.12 4.77
CA LEU A 212 -5.02 -3.86 4.56
C LEU A 212 -4.59 -3.13 3.30
N GLU A 213 -3.28 -3.03 3.09
CA GLU A 213 -2.71 -2.19 2.05
C GLU A 213 -1.29 -2.63 1.71
N VAL A 214 -0.91 -2.46 0.43
CA VAL A 214 0.47 -2.65 -0.05
C VAL A 214 0.91 -1.37 -0.74
N ASN A 215 1.84 -0.64 -0.13
CA ASN A 215 2.27 0.68 -0.56
C ASN A 215 3.57 0.62 -1.37
N SER A 216 3.57 1.12 -2.60
CA SER A 216 4.73 1.15 -3.51
C SER A 216 5.75 2.25 -3.21
N SER A 217 5.40 3.25 -2.43
CA SER A 217 6.32 4.33 -2.01
C SER A 217 6.16 4.57 -0.51
N PRO A 218 6.51 3.55 0.33
CA PRO A 218 6.32 3.67 1.77
C PRO A 218 7.20 4.77 2.35
N GLY A 219 6.64 5.58 3.26
CA GLY A 219 7.44 6.37 4.17
C GLY A 219 8.08 5.44 5.20
N PHE A 220 9.38 5.51 5.37
CA PHE A 220 10.14 4.64 6.28
C PHE A 220 10.78 5.39 7.47
N GLU A 221 10.76 6.72 7.48
CA GLU A 221 11.28 7.53 8.60
C GLU A 221 10.77 7.06 9.98
N GLY A 222 9.45 6.78 10.07
CA GLY A 222 8.87 6.29 11.32
C GLY A 222 9.34 4.89 11.69
N LEU A 223 9.66 4.03 10.71
CA LEU A 223 10.22 2.71 10.94
C LEU A 223 11.67 2.83 11.42
N GLU A 224 12.49 3.62 10.74
CA GLU A 224 13.89 3.89 11.15
C GLU A 224 13.97 4.45 12.56
N ARG A 225 13.14 5.44 12.88
CA ARG A 225 13.06 6.01 14.23
C ARG A 225 12.64 4.98 15.28
N ALA A 226 11.75 4.05 14.93
CA ALA A 226 11.27 3.04 15.86
C ALA A 226 12.28 1.89 16.06
N THR A 227 13.02 1.52 15.02
CA THR A 227 13.83 0.29 14.98
C THR A 227 15.34 0.52 14.97
N GLY A 228 15.80 1.70 14.58
CA GLY A 228 17.21 2.00 14.35
C GLY A 228 17.78 1.38 13.06
N LEU A 229 16.93 0.79 12.20
CA LEU A 229 17.35 0.17 10.95
C LEU A 229 17.59 1.24 9.87
N ASP A 230 18.57 1.02 9.01
CA ASP A 230 18.80 1.79 7.79
C ASP A 230 17.93 1.26 6.64
N ALA A 231 16.69 1.72 6.60
CA ALA A 231 15.74 1.35 5.56
C ALA A 231 16.10 2.00 4.21
N ALA A 232 16.64 3.20 4.25
CA ALA A 232 17.10 3.91 3.05
C ALA A 232 18.25 3.16 2.39
N GLY A 233 19.26 2.75 3.15
CA GLY A 233 20.40 1.93 2.66
C GLY A 233 19.91 0.63 2.02
N ALA A 234 19.01 -0.11 2.66
CA ALA A 234 18.46 -1.34 2.09
C ALA A 234 17.77 -1.13 0.73
N ILE A 235 17.06 0.00 0.54
CA ILE A 235 16.43 0.33 -0.75
C ILE A 235 17.48 0.67 -1.81
N VAL A 236 18.54 1.41 -1.44
CA VAL A 236 19.64 1.75 -2.34
C VAL A 236 20.41 0.50 -2.75
N ASP A 237 20.74 -0.39 -1.81
CA ASP A 237 21.43 -1.66 -2.08
C ASP A 237 20.62 -2.51 -3.08
N ARG A 238 19.30 -2.57 -2.93
CA ARG A 238 18.44 -3.27 -3.90
C ARG A 238 18.47 -2.62 -5.28
N ALA A 239 18.51 -1.29 -5.35
CA ALA A 239 18.60 -0.58 -6.61
C ALA A 239 19.94 -0.89 -7.31
N LEU A 240 21.05 -0.85 -6.57
CA LEU A 240 22.38 -1.19 -7.09
C LEU A 240 22.43 -2.63 -7.62
N ALA A 241 21.87 -3.59 -6.88
CA ALA A 241 21.80 -4.98 -7.34
C ALA A 241 21.01 -5.12 -8.66
N LEU A 242 19.93 -4.37 -8.86
CA LEU A 242 19.18 -4.36 -10.13
C LEU A 242 19.97 -3.73 -11.28
N ALA A 243 20.79 -2.73 -11.01
CA ALA A 243 21.68 -2.14 -12.00
C ALA A 243 22.76 -3.15 -12.46
N GLU A 244 23.38 -3.87 -11.52
CA GLU A 244 24.37 -4.92 -11.79
C GLU A 244 23.76 -6.07 -12.60
N ASP A 245 22.57 -6.56 -12.25
CA ASP A 245 21.86 -7.60 -12.99
C ASP A 245 21.61 -7.21 -14.45
N ARG A 246 21.26 -5.94 -14.70
CA ARG A 246 21.12 -5.40 -16.06
C ARG A 246 22.43 -5.42 -16.83
N GLU A 247 23.51 -4.97 -16.23
CA GLU A 247 24.83 -4.93 -16.88
C GLU A 247 25.28 -6.34 -17.30
N VAL A 248 25.11 -7.31 -16.41
CA VAL A 248 25.41 -8.73 -16.70
C VAL A 248 24.54 -9.26 -17.85
N ALA A 249 23.23 -8.95 -17.84
CA ALA A 249 22.32 -9.38 -18.90
C ALA A 249 22.70 -8.76 -20.26
N THR A 250 23.06 -7.49 -20.28
CA THR A 250 23.50 -6.79 -21.51
C THR A 250 24.80 -7.38 -22.07
N ARG A 251 25.78 -7.69 -21.22
CA ARG A 251 27.05 -8.33 -21.63
C ARG A 251 26.87 -9.74 -22.19
N ARG A 252 25.84 -10.47 -21.76
CA ARG A 252 25.54 -11.83 -22.26
C ARG A 252 24.78 -11.82 -23.58
N ALA A 253 24.18 -10.71 -23.93
CA ALA A 253 23.40 -10.54 -25.18
C ALA A 253 24.22 -10.01 -26.35
N LEU A 254 25.47 -9.58 -26.11
CA LEU A 254 26.49 -9.20 -27.08
C LEU A 254 27.43 -10.36 -27.39
#